data_f87d146ba61bae6be965d14f41a2b631
#
_entry.id   f87d146ba61bae6be965d14f41a2b631
#
_cell.length_a   1.000
_cell.length_b   1.000
_cell.length_c   1.000
_cell.angle_alpha   90.00
_cell.angle_beta   90.00
_cell.angle_gamma   90.00
#
_symmetry.space_group_name_H-M   'P 1'
#
loop_
_entity.id
_entity.type
_entity.pdbx_description
1 polymer ?
#
loop_
_entity_poly.entity_id
_entity_poly.type
_entity_poly.pdbx_seq_one_letter_code
_entity_poly.pdbx_strand_id
1 'polypeptide(L)'
;MKIAYVFKTDMSSTFQLSTMILPQLEKGNHMVDVIGMFFFDDNIMCLQKGNEVGERLSKIAKEKNMLLMACDQCAVRRGLAEGSFEQCGSGEVKPKGMVDGVDVGCFPQLYQALGTNPPDQVITL
;
A
#
# COMPACT_ATOMS: atom_id res chain seq x y z
N MET A 1 -0.30 8.55 17.90
CA MET A 1 0.64 7.46 17.58
C MET A 1 0.63 7.24 16.08
N LYS A 2 1.80 7.14 15.48
CA LYS A 2 1.97 6.89 14.06
C LYS A 2 2.08 5.39 13.79
N ILE A 3 1.29 4.89 12.83
CA ILE A 3 1.25 3.47 12.48
C ILE A 3 1.55 3.30 11.00
N ALA A 4 2.31 2.27 10.64
CA ALA A 4 2.38 1.74 9.29
C ALA A 4 1.77 0.35 9.27
N TYR A 5 0.99 0.07 8.24
CA TYR A 5 0.43 -1.27 8.02
C TYR A 5 1.17 -2.00 6.91
N VAL A 6 1.39 -3.29 7.10
CA VAL A 6 1.90 -4.19 6.07
C VAL A 6 0.85 -5.27 5.83
N PHE A 7 0.34 -5.34 4.61
CA PHE A 7 -0.65 -6.33 4.20
C PHE A 7 0.08 -7.45 3.45
N LYS A 8 0.19 -8.59 4.08
CA LYS A 8 1.00 -9.70 3.57
C LYS A 8 0.22 -11.01 3.48
N THR A 9 -0.63 -11.31 4.45
CA THR A 9 -1.34 -12.59 4.49
C THR A 9 -2.60 -12.57 3.63
N ASP A 10 -3.11 -13.75 3.32
CA ASP A 10 -4.38 -13.89 2.61
C ASP A 10 -5.49 -13.13 3.34
N MET A 11 -6.34 -12.48 2.58
CA MET A 11 -7.52 -11.75 3.07
C MET A 11 -7.22 -10.52 3.93
N SER A 12 -5.96 -10.15 4.16
CA SER A 12 -5.70 -8.96 4.98
C SER A 12 -6.23 -7.68 4.33
N SER A 13 -6.13 -7.54 3.02
CA SER A 13 -6.69 -6.41 2.29
C SER A 13 -8.18 -6.59 1.97
N THR A 14 -8.65 -7.81 1.73
CA THR A 14 -10.04 -8.09 1.38
C THR A 14 -10.94 -8.22 2.61
N PHE A 15 -10.37 -8.33 3.80
CA PHE A 15 -11.14 -8.42 5.03
C PHE A 15 -10.78 -7.32 6.03
N GLN A 16 -9.59 -7.37 6.66
CA GLN A 16 -9.26 -6.38 7.69
C GLN A 16 -9.24 -4.95 7.15
N LEU A 17 -8.60 -4.74 6.00
CA LEU A 17 -8.56 -3.41 5.40
C LEU A 17 -9.95 -2.96 4.97
N SER A 18 -10.64 -3.77 4.18
CA SER A 18 -11.90 -3.36 3.54
C SER A 18 -13.05 -3.20 4.52
N THR A 19 -13.10 -4.03 5.57
CA THR A 19 -14.23 -4.06 6.49
C THR A 19 -13.98 -3.32 7.80
N MET A 20 -12.73 -3.08 8.16
CA MET A 20 -12.38 -2.50 9.47
C MET A 20 -11.59 -1.20 9.30
N ILE A 21 -10.38 -1.26 8.74
CA ILE A 21 -9.45 -0.13 8.73
C ILE A 21 -9.97 1.00 7.85
N LEU A 22 -10.31 0.70 6.59
CA LEU A 22 -10.74 1.71 5.63
C LEU A 22 -12.02 2.43 6.06
N PRO A 23 -13.10 1.73 6.50
CA PRO A 23 -14.29 2.41 7.01
C PRO A 23 -14.01 3.32 8.21
N GLN A 24 -13.11 2.91 9.11
CA GLN A 24 -12.74 3.73 10.26
C GLN A 24 -11.97 4.99 9.83
N LEU A 25 -11.06 4.85 8.86
CA LEU A 25 -10.34 6.00 8.30
C LEU A 25 -11.31 6.99 7.64
N GLU A 26 -12.26 6.49 6.88
CA GLU A 26 -13.25 7.32 6.20
C GLU A 26 -14.16 8.06 7.17
N LYS A 27 -14.50 7.43 8.29
CA LYS A 27 -15.33 8.03 9.34
C LYS A 27 -14.55 8.93 10.30
N GLY A 28 -13.22 8.93 10.21
CA GLY A 28 -12.38 9.71 11.10
C GLY A 28 -12.28 9.18 12.52
N ASN A 29 -12.57 7.89 12.73
CA ASN A 29 -12.52 7.28 14.07
C ASN A 29 -11.47 6.16 14.21
N HIS A 30 -10.50 6.13 13.30
CA HIS A 30 -9.35 5.22 13.38
C HIS A 30 -8.26 5.86 14.23
N MET A 31 -8.28 5.67 15.50
CA MET A 31 -7.64 6.42 16.57
C MET A 31 -6.10 6.49 16.51
N VAL A 32 -5.50 6.29 15.35
CA VAL A 32 -4.06 6.40 15.10
C VAL A 32 -3.83 7.15 13.80
N ASP A 33 -2.62 7.69 13.64
CA ASP A 33 -2.20 8.35 12.42
C ASP A 33 -1.52 7.33 11.51
N VAL A 34 -2.20 6.89 10.46
CA VAL A 34 -1.64 5.93 9.51
C VAL A 34 -0.76 6.68 8.52
N ILE A 35 0.54 6.46 8.58
CA ILE A 35 1.51 7.15 7.73
C ILE A 35 1.73 6.42 6.40
N GLY A 36 1.43 5.13 6.35
CA GLY A 36 1.62 4.35 5.13
C GLY A 36 1.04 2.95 5.21
N MET A 37 0.76 2.42 4.03
CA MET A 37 0.28 1.06 3.84
C MET A 37 1.12 0.40 2.76
N PHE A 38 1.62 -0.81 3.05
CA PHE A 38 2.52 -1.55 2.19
C PHE A 38 1.88 -2.89 1.84
N PHE A 39 1.82 -3.20 0.53
CA PHE A 39 1.05 -4.33 0.00
C PHE A 39 1.99 -5.34 -0.65
N PHE A 40 1.87 -6.59 -0.22
CA PHE A 40 2.65 -7.72 -0.75
C PHE A 40 1.71 -8.80 -1.25
N ASP A 41 2.22 -9.65 -2.14
CA ASP A 41 1.52 -10.80 -2.69
C ASP A 41 0.18 -10.39 -3.33
N ASP A 42 -0.86 -11.20 -3.17
CA ASP A 42 -2.17 -10.92 -3.78
C ASP A 42 -2.89 -9.72 -3.17
N ASN A 43 -2.39 -9.18 -2.07
CA ASN A 43 -2.99 -7.97 -1.48
C ASN A 43 -2.87 -6.76 -2.40
N ILE A 44 -1.93 -6.75 -3.33
CA ILE A 44 -1.82 -5.66 -4.30
C ILE A 44 -3.02 -5.60 -5.25
N MET A 45 -3.78 -6.68 -5.38
CA MET A 45 -4.93 -6.73 -6.31
C MET A 45 -6.01 -5.72 -5.91
N CYS A 46 -6.13 -5.37 -4.63
CA CYS A 46 -7.08 -4.34 -4.22
C CYS A 46 -6.72 -2.95 -4.73
N LEU A 47 -5.47 -2.75 -5.16
CA LEU A 47 -5.00 -1.47 -5.69
C LEU A 47 -5.23 -1.32 -7.20
N GLN A 48 -5.87 -2.27 -7.86
CA GLN A 48 -6.21 -2.15 -9.28
C GLN A 48 -7.18 -1.00 -9.51
N LYS A 49 -6.95 -0.28 -10.60
CA LYS A 49 -7.87 0.77 -11.06
C LYS A 49 -9.28 0.17 -11.26
N GLY A 50 -10.30 0.82 -10.69
CA GLY A 50 -11.67 0.35 -10.73
C GLY A 50 -12.07 -0.57 -9.57
N ASN A 51 -11.13 -1.03 -8.77
CA ASN A 51 -11.45 -1.76 -7.55
C ASN A 51 -12.01 -0.79 -6.50
N GLU A 52 -13.17 -1.10 -5.93
CA GLU A 52 -13.85 -0.20 -4.99
C GLU A 52 -12.96 0.14 -3.78
N VAL A 53 -12.30 -0.85 -3.19
CA VAL A 53 -11.43 -0.63 -2.03
C VAL A 53 -10.24 0.25 -2.43
N GLY A 54 -9.62 -0.06 -3.56
CA GLY A 54 -8.47 0.70 -4.06
C GLY A 54 -8.82 2.15 -4.35
N GLU A 55 -9.94 2.42 -4.99
CA GLU A 55 -10.37 3.79 -5.31
C GLU A 55 -10.66 4.59 -4.05
N ARG A 56 -11.34 4.00 -3.08
CA ARG A 56 -11.60 4.63 -1.77
C ARG A 56 -10.31 4.88 -1.01
N LEU A 57 -9.40 3.92 -1.04
CA LEU A 57 -8.10 4.02 -0.38
C LEU A 57 -7.24 5.12 -1.02
N SER A 58 -7.22 5.21 -2.33
CA SER A 58 -6.53 6.27 -3.05
C SER A 58 -7.01 7.65 -2.61
N LYS A 59 -8.32 7.82 -2.50
CA LYS A 59 -8.92 9.07 -2.05
C LYS A 59 -8.52 9.44 -0.62
N ILE A 60 -8.65 8.50 0.32
CA ILE A 60 -8.34 8.77 1.73
C ILE A 60 -6.83 8.97 1.94
N ALA A 61 -6.00 8.26 1.19
CA ALA A 61 -4.55 8.41 1.26
C ALA A 61 -4.13 9.82 0.82
N LYS A 62 -4.75 10.34 -0.22
CA LYS A 62 -4.50 11.70 -0.70
C LYS A 62 -4.93 12.74 0.33
N GLU A 63 -6.11 12.59 0.93
CA GLU A 63 -6.63 13.51 1.94
C GLU A 63 -5.75 13.52 3.19
N LYS A 64 -5.22 12.38 3.59
CA LYS A 64 -4.43 12.22 4.82
C LYS A 64 -2.92 12.26 4.59
N ASN A 65 -2.48 12.46 3.36
CA ASN A 65 -1.06 12.38 2.99
C ASN A 65 -0.42 11.06 3.44
N MET A 66 -1.11 9.96 3.17
CA MET A 66 -0.70 8.62 3.55
C MET A 66 -0.04 7.92 2.37
N LEU A 67 1.11 7.28 2.61
CA LEU A 67 1.82 6.54 1.58
C LEU A 67 1.10 5.23 1.25
N LEU A 68 0.94 4.94 -0.04
CA LEU A 68 0.53 3.63 -0.52
C LEU A 68 1.67 3.06 -1.36
N MET A 69 2.18 1.89 -0.98
CA MET A 69 3.28 1.25 -1.71
C MET A 69 2.94 -0.23 -1.99
N ALA A 70 3.14 -0.64 -3.23
CA ALA A 70 3.03 -2.03 -3.66
C ALA A 70 4.43 -2.60 -3.93
N CYS A 71 4.64 -3.86 -3.54
CA CYS A 71 5.87 -4.57 -3.83
C CYS A 71 6.08 -4.66 -5.35
N ASP A 72 7.25 -4.26 -5.84
CA ASP A 72 7.55 -4.21 -7.27
C ASP A 72 7.49 -5.59 -7.92
N GLN A 73 8.07 -6.61 -7.29
CA GLN A 73 8.06 -7.96 -7.84
C GLN A 73 6.66 -8.58 -7.80
N CYS A 74 5.91 -8.32 -6.75
CA CYS A 74 4.51 -8.75 -6.67
C CYS A 74 3.68 -8.12 -7.79
N ALA A 75 3.92 -6.85 -8.08
CA ALA A 75 3.22 -6.11 -9.11
C ALA A 75 3.59 -6.58 -10.53
N VAL A 76 4.87 -6.77 -10.80
CA VAL A 76 5.34 -7.29 -12.10
C VAL A 76 4.73 -8.67 -12.38
N ARG A 77 4.76 -9.56 -11.39
CA ARG A 77 4.19 -10.92 -11.52
C ARG A 77 2.69 -10.92 -11.83
N ARG A 78 1.99 -9.87 -11.46
CA ARG A 78 0.52 -9.77 -11.61
C ARG A 78 0.08 -8.82 -12.72
N GLY A 79 1.05 -8.32 -13.51
CA GLY A 79 0.74 -7.40 -14.61
C GLY A 79 0.32 -6.01 -14.17
N LEU A 80 0.64 -5.62 -12.95
CA LEU A 80 0.28 -4.33 -12.37
C LEU A 80 1.46 -3.35 -12.30
N ALA A 81 2.57 -3.70 -12.93
CA ALA A 81 3.72 -2.83 -13.07
C ALA A 81 4.49 -3.13 -14.34
N GLU A 82 5.15 -2.12 -14.87
CA GLU A 82 6.07 -2.24 -16.00
C GLU A 82 7.50 -2.31 -15.46
N GLY A 83 8.22 -3.35 -15.87
CA GLY A 83 9.57 -3.61 -15.44
C GLY A 83 9.89 -5.10 -15.49
N SER A 84 11.07 -5.44 -15.00
CA SER A 84 11.55 -6.82 -14.97
C SER A 84 11.98 -7.21 -13.56
N PHE A 85 12.21 -8.50 -13.35
CA PHE A 85 12.64 -9.01 -12.05
C PHE A 85 14.06 -8.55 -11.70
N GLU A 86 14.91 -8.27 -12.67
CA GLU A 86 16.24 -7.73 -12.43
C GLU A 86 16.22 -6.31 -11.87
N GLN A 87 15.12 -5.59 -12.05
CA GLN A 87 14.96 -4.23 -11.54
C GLN A 87 14.44 -4.16 -10.11
N CYS A 88 14.39 -5.29 -9.41
CA CYS A 88 13.94 -5.36 -8.02
C CYS A 88 14.70 -4.36 -7.15
N GLY A 89 13.98 -3.46 -6.50
CA GLY A 89 14.56 -2.47 -5.61
C GLY A 89 15.31 -1.32 -6.28
N SER A 90 15.31 -1.26 -7.63
CA SER A 90 16.00 -0.21 -8.37
C SER A 90 15.26 1.13 -8.38
N GLY A 91 13.96 1.11 -8.13
CA GLY A 91 13.09 2.28 -8.29
C GLY A 91 12.65 2.53 -9.73
N GLU A 92 13.05 1.67 -10.67
CA GLU A 92 12.73 1.83 -12.10
C GLU A 92 11.39 1.18 -12.49
N VAL A 93 10.89 0.24 -11.67
CA VAL A 93 9.60 -0.40 -11.90
C VAL A 93 8.48 0.61 -11.65
N LYS A 94 7.56 0.74 -12.59
CA LYS A 94 6.50 1.74 -12.53
C LYS A 94 5.12 1.08 -12.45
N PRO A 95 4.17 1.68 -11.71
CA PRO A 95 2.83 1.13 -11.63
C PRO A 95 2.13 1.14 -12.97
N LYS A 96 1.26 0.13 -13.19
CA LYS A 96 0.46 -0.01 -14.38
C LYS A 96 -0.92 -0.52 -13.98
N GLY A 97 -1.97 0.22 -14.38
CA GLY A 97 -3.34 -0.20 -14.08
C GLY A 97 -3.70 -0.17 -12.59
N MET A 98 -2.98 0.61 -11.81
CA MET A 98 -3.26 0.82 -10.38
C MET A 98 -3.98 2.13 -10.14
N VAL A 99 -4.66 2.25 -9.01
CA VAL A 99 -5.29 3.50 -8.57
C VAL A 99 -4.23 4.59 -8.40
N ASP A 100 -4.66 5.84 -8.46
CA ASP A 100 -3.75 6.99 -8.34
C ASP A 100 -3.04 7.00 -6.98
N GLY A 101 -1.78 7.42 -7.01
CA GLY A 101 -1.01 7.65 -5.79
C GLY A 101 -0.29 6.42 -5.24
N VAL A 102 -0.35 5.28 -5.93
CA VAL A 102 0.39 4.09 -5.52
C VAL A 102 1.83 4.19 -6.02
N ASP A 103 2.77 4.10 -5.09
CA ASP A 103 4.19 3.91 -5.41
C ASP A 103 4.50 2.42 -5.52
N VAL A 104 5.42 2.08 -6.40
CA VAL A 104 5.90 0.70 -6.56
C VAL A 104 7.36 0.65 -6.16
N GLY A 105 7.70 -0.25 -5.25
CA GLY A 105 9.06 -0.39 -4.76
C GLY A 105 9.27 -1.70 -4.03
N CYS A 106 10.51 -1.91 -3.59
CA CYS A 106 10.90 -3.08 -2.82
C CYS A 106 11.43 -2.63 -1.45
N PHE A 107 12.14 -3.49 -0.77
CA PHE A 107 12.65 -3.20 0.58
C PHE A 107 13.50 -1.92 0.65
N PRO A 108 14.39 -1.60 -0.32
CA PRO A 108 15.11 -0.33 -0.25
C PRO A 108 14.19 0.89 -0.18
N GLN A 109 13.14 0.92 -1.01
CA GLN A 109 12.16 2.02 -1.01
C GLN A 109 11.32 2.03 0.26
N LEU A 110 10.97 0.85 0.77
CA LEU A 110 10.24 0.71 2.04
C LEU A 110 11.06 1.27 3.20
N TYR A 111 12.33 0.89 3.30
CA TYR A 111 13.20 1.38 4.37
C TYR A 111 13.41 2.89 4.28
N GLN A 112 13.56 3.41 3.07
CA GLN A 112 13.67 4.85 2.86
C GLN A 112 12.40 5.58 3.32
N ALA A 113 11.23 5.06 2.98
CA ALA A 113 9.95 5.64 3.38
C ALA A 113 9.79 5.64 4.90
N LEU A 114 10.09 4.52 5.55
CA LEU A 114 10.02 4.41 7.01
C LEU A 114 11.04 5.30 7.70
N GLY A 115 12.22 5.50 7.12
CA GLY A 115 13.25 6.38 7.66
C GLY A 115 12.89 7.86 7.52
N THR A 116 12.17 8.22 6.48
CA THR A 116 11.77 9.61 6.23
C THR A 116 10.63 10.06 7.14
N ASN A 117 9.70 9.16 7.45
CA ASN A 117 8.57 9.41 8.34
C ASN A 117 8.38 8.20 9.24
N PRO A 118 9.18 8.08 10.32
CA PRO A 118 9.20 6.87 11.13
C PRO A 118 7.87 6.64 11.85
N PRO A 119 7.28 5.44 11.74
CA PRO A 119 6.14 5.07 12.57
C PRO A 119 6.57 4.73 13.99
N ASP A 120 5.65 4.85 14.94
CA ASP A 120 5.84 4.34 16.29
C ASP A 120 5.71 2.82 16.32
N GLN A 121 4.82 2.28 15.49
CA GLN A 121 4.58 0.84 15.35
C GLN A 121 4.35 0.47 13.90
N VAL A 122 4.78 -0.73 13.53
CA VAL A 122 4.46 -1.37 12.26
C VAL A 122 3.60 -2.59 12.55
N ILE A 123 2.41 -2.64 11.96
CA ILE A 123 1.48 -3.75 12.15
C ILE A 123 1.40 -4.55 10.84
N THR A 124 1.80 -5.80 10.92
CA THR A 124 1.74 -6.73 9.78
C THR A 124 0.50 -7.61 9.91
N LEU A 125 -0.31 -7.62 8.86
CA LEU A 125 -1.54 -8.40 8.76
C LEU A 125 -1.46 -9.42 7.63
#